data_3e5350e6b63120d368ad0defea1a1b0d
#
_entry.id   3e5350e6b63120d368ad0defea1a1b0d
#
_cell.length_a   1.000
_cell.length_b   1.000
_cell.length_c   1.000
_cell.angle_alpha   90.00
_cell.angle_beta   90.00
_cell.angle_gamma   90.00
#
_symmetry.space_group_name_H-M   'P 1'
#
loop_
_entity.id
_entity.type
_entity.pdbx_description
1 polymer ?
#
loop_
_entity_poly.entity_id
_entity_poly.type
_entity_poly.pdbx_seq_one_letter_code
_entity_poly.pdbx_strand_id
1 'polypeptide(L)'
;MMTIPWDQPATLVDLDGKVPVIATIRECVLHYTLFKPHAKAQARILLTRPVFREGQRTRTWLLDPAEIELLAARLEREGQTLN
;
A
#
# COMPACT_ATOMS: atom_id res chain seq x y z
N MET A 1 -8.17 14.84 -9.16
CA MET A 1 -7.24 14.10 -8.27
C MET A 1 -7.91 12.85 -7.76
N MET A 2 -7.22 11.74 -7.78
CA MET A 2 -7.79 10.46 -7.37
C MET A 2 -7.78 10.34 -5.84
N THR A 3 -8.94 9.98 -5.28
CA THR A 3 -9.04 9.70 -3.85
C THR A 3 -8.56 8.27 -3.58
N ILE A 4 -7.72 8.10 -2.60
CA ILE A 4 -7.22 6.78 -2.21
C ILE A 4 -8.24 6.13 -1.28
N PRO A 5 -8.73 4.92 -1.60
CA PRO A 5 -9.70 4.22 -0.74
C PRO A 5 -9.01 3.55 0.44
N TRP A 6 -8.54 4.34 1.39
CA TRP A 6 -7.74 3.87 2.51
C TRP A 6 -8.39 2.75 3.33
N ASP A 7 -9.72 2.73 3.39
CA ASP A 7 -10.44 1.75 4.20
C ASP A 7 -10.83 0.49 3.41
N GLN A 8 -10.42 0.40 2.14
CA GLN A 8 -10.66 -0.79 1.34
C GLN A 8 -9.84 -1.96 1.87
N PRO A 9 -10.43 -3.17 1.97
CA PRO A 9 -9.67 -4.35 2.38
C PRO A 9 -8.52 -4.65 1.44
N ALA A 10 -7.41 -5.08 2.00
CA ALA A 10 -6.20 -5.42 1.26
C ALA A 10 -5.40 -6.46 2.02
N THR A 11 -4.41 -7.07 1.36
CA THR A 11 -3.53 -8.04 1.98
C THR A 11 -2.09 -7.66 1.69
N LEU A 12 -1.31 -7.46 2.74
CA LEU A 12 0.13 -7.24 2.63
C LEU A 12 0.82 -8.60 2.65
N VAL A 13 1.54 -8.91 1.59
CA VAL A 13 2.28 -10.18 1.49
C VAL A 13 3.78 -9.89 1.44
N ASP A 14 4.55 -10.85 1.96
CA ASP A 14 6.00 -10.82 1.90
C ASP A 14 6.43 -12.01 1.05
N LEU A 15 7.13 -11.74 -0.04
CA LEU A 15 7.58 -12.79 -0.96
C LEU A 15 8.59 -13.74 -0.32
N ASP A 16 9.15 -13.37 0.83
CA ASP A 16 10.02 -14.24 1.60
C ASP A 16 9.24 -15.23 2.49
N GLY A 17 7.92 -15.23 2.40
CA GLY A 17 7.12 -16.28 3.01
C GLY A 17 6.59 -16.00 4.40
N LYS A 18 6.61 -14.77 4.87
CA LYS A 18 5.99 -14.40 6.15
C LYS A 18 4.48 -14.47 6.05
N VAL A 19 3.82 -14.58 7.21
CA VAL A 19 2.36 -14.62 7.28
C VAL A 19 1.78 -13.32 6.71
N PRO A 20 0.80 -13.41 5.78
CA PRO A 20 0.17 -12.22 5.22
C PRO A 20 -0.58 -11.42 6.28
N VAL A 21 -0.62 -10.10 6.10
CA VAL A 21 -1.41 -9.20 6.94
C VAL A 21 -2.68 -8.84 6.17
N ILE A 22 -3.83 -9.27 6.67
CA ILE A 22 -5.12 -8.98 6.06
C ILE A 22 -5.75 -7.82 6.83
N ALA A 23 -5.87 -6.68 6.18
CA ALA A 23 -6.31 -5.44 6.83
C ALA A 23 -6.87 -4.47 5.78
N THR A 24 -6.81 -3.17 6.07
CA THR A 24 -7.15 -2.14 5.09
C THR A 24 -5.89 -1.68 4.36
N ILE A 25 -6.07 -0.94 3.26
CA ILE A 25 -4.92 -0.36 2.55
C ILE A 25 -4.08 0.48 3.50
N ARG A 26 -4.73 1.33 4.32
CA ARG A 26 -4.03 2.16 5.30
C ARG A 26 -3.15 1.33 6.23
N GLU A 27 -3.72 0.29 6.81
CA GLU A 27 -3.00 -0.56 7.76
C GLU A 27 -1.89 -1.34 7.08
N CYS A 28 -2.11 -1.83 5.87
CA CYS A 28 -1.07 -2.52 5.11
C CYS A 28 0.10 -1.59 4.81
N VAL A 29 -0.16 -0.33 4.43
CA VAL A 29 0.89 0.65 4.17
C VAL A 29 1.65 0.95 5.46
N LEU A 30 0.96 1.10 6.59
CA LEU A 30 1.61 1.34 7.88
C LEU A 30 2.51 0.17 8.28
N HIS A 31 2.04 -1.06 8.13
CA HIS A 31 2.86 -2.24 8.39
C HIS A 31 4.11 -2.26 7.51
N TYR A 32 3.94 -1.92 6.23
CA TYR A 32 5.05 -1.87 5.29
C TYR A 32 6.14 -0.90 5.77
N THR A 33 5.76 0.26 6.32
CA THR A 33 6.74 1.26 6.76
C THR A 33 7.62 0.76 7.90
N LEU A 34 7.19 -0.28 8.62
CA LEU A 34 7.96 -0.88 9.71
C LEU A 34 8.95 -1.94 9.23
N PHE A 35 8.89 -2.30 7.95
CA PHE A 35 9.79 -3.32 7.41
C PHE A 35 11.19 -2.76 7.22
N LYS A 36 12.19 -3.65 7.32
CA LYS A 36 13.56 -3.31 6.94
C LYS A 36 13.66 -3.17 5.42
N PRO A 37 14.68 -2.45 4.91
CA PRO A 37 14.78 -2.17 3.47
C PRO A 37 14.70 -3.41 2.58
N HIS A 38 15.35 -4.52 2.94
CA HIS A 38 15.30 -5.73 2.12
C HIS A 38 13.92 -6.38 2.14
N ALA A 39 13.20 -6.28 3.25
CA ALA A 39 11.84 -6.79 3.35
C ALA A 39 10.87 -5.93 2.56
N LYS A 40 11.08 -4.61 2.53
CA LYS A 40 10.27 -3.71 1.70
C LYS A 40 10.37 -4.08 0.23
N ALA A 41 11.54 -4.48 -0.24
CA ALA A 41 11.74 -4.88 -1.63
C ALA A 41 10.92 -6.14 -1.99
N GLN A 42 10.61 -6.97 -0.99
CA GLN A 42 9.86 -8.21 -1.19
C GLN A 42 8.37 -8.04 -0.86
N ALA A 43 7.94 -6.87 -0.43
CA ALA A 43 6.56 -6.65 -0.02
C ALA A 43 5.67 -6.33 -1.22
N ARG A 44 4.42 -6.82 -1.15
CA ARG A 44 3.39 -6.49 -2.13
C ARG A 44 2.07 -6.32 -1.40
N ILE A 45 1.22 -5.44 -1.92
CA ILE A 45 -0.15 -5.31 -1.40
C ILE A 45 -1.13 -5.77 -2.46
N LEU A 46 -1.93 -6.77 -2.11
CA LEU A 46 -2.98 -7.29 -2.97
C LEU A 46 -4.28 -6.59 -2.62
N LEU A 47 -5.00 -6.13 -3.63
CA LEU A 47 -6.24 -5.40 -3.47
C LEU A 47 -7.43 -6.29 -3.78
N THR A 48 -8.53 -6.11 -3.05
CA THR A 48 -9.79 -6.83 -3.33
C THR A 48 -10.52 -6.20 -4.50
N ARG A 49 -10.26 -4.91 -4.75
CA ARG A 49 -10.80 -4.19 -5.91
C ARG A 49 -9.66 -3.44 -6.58
N PRO A 50 -9.60 -3.43 -7.92
CA PRO A 50 -8.54 -2.70 -8.60
C PRO A 50 -8.68 -1.20 -8.39
N VAL A 51 -7.56 -0.51 -8.30
CA VAL A 51 -7.53 0.95 -8.22
C VAL A 51 -6.77 1.49 -9.43
N PHE A 52 -7.10 2.71 -9.84
CA PHE A 52 -6.36 3.36 -10.90
C PHE A 52 -5.00 3.81 -10.40
N ARG A 53 -3.97 3.54 -11.19
CA ARG A 53 -2.64 4.09 -10.94
C ARG A 53 -2.66 5.57 -11.33
N GLU A 54 -2.03 6.38 -10.50
CA GLU A 54 -1.92 7.80 -10.79
C GLU A 54 -1.18 8.01 -12.11
N GLY A 55 -1.75 8.82 -12.98
CA GLY A 55 -1.17 9.12 -14.28
C GLY A 55 -1.30 8.00 -15.32
N GLN A 56 -2.02 6.93 -15.03
CA GLN A 56 -2.22 5.82 -15.95
C GLN A 56 -3.69 5.47 -16.09
N ARG A 57 -4.04 4.86 -17.22
CA ARG A 57 -5.41 4.48 -17.52
C ARG A 57 -5.77 3.10 -17.00
N THR A 58 -4.77 2.29 -16.66
CA THR A 58 -4.99 0.92 -16.23
C THR A 58 -5.19 0.83 -14.73
N ARG A 59 -6.03 -0.10 -14.32
CA ARG A 59 -6.22 -0.42 -12.92
C ARG A 59 -5.16 -1.43 -12.48
N THR A 60 -4.88 -1.47 -11.20
CA THR A 60 -3.97 -2.45 -10.63
C THR A 60 -4.63 -3.19 -9.46
N TRP A 61 -4.34 -4.49 -9.38
CA TRP A 61 -4.72 -5.34 -8.26
C TRP A 61 -3.56 -5.54 -7.30
N LEU A 62 -2.35 -5.22 -7.73
CA LEU A 62 -1.13 -5.48 -7.00
C LEU A 62 -0.32 -4.19 -6.92
N LEU A 63 0.04 -3.81 -5.70
CA LEU A 63 0.92 -2.67 -5.47
C LEU A 63 2.34 -3.17 -5.24
N ASP A 64 3.28 -2.69 -6.04
CA ASP A 64 4.70 -2.99 -5.86
C ASP A 64 5.32 -2.03 -4.84
N PRO A 65 6.58 -2.25 -4.41
CA PRO A 65 7.21 -1.39 -3.40
C PRO A 65 7.23 0.10 -3.78
N ALA A 66 7.46 0.42 -5.04
CA ALA A 66 7.49 1.83 -5.46
C ALA A 66 6.12 2.49 -5.27
N GLU A 67 5.05 1.77 -5.62
CA GLU A 67 3.69 2.28 -5.44
C GLU A 67 3.33 2.39 -3.97
N ILE A 68 3.75 1.42 -3.14
CA ILE A 68 3.51 1.46 -1.70
C ILE A 68 4.23 2.65 -1.06
N GLU A 69 5.45 2.95 -1.50
CA GLU A 69 6.20 4.11 -1.01
C GLU A 69 5.48 5.42 -1.31
N LEU A 70 4.88 5.53 -2.49
CA LEU A 70 4.10 6.71 -2.85
C LEU A 70 2.88 6.85 -1.93
N LEU A 71 2.21 5.75 -1.63
CA LEU A 71 1.07 5.76 -0.72
C LEU A 71 1.50 6.09 0.71
N ALA A 72 2.65 5.57 1.15
CA ALA A 72 3.18 5.87 2.47
C ALA A 72 3.47 7.35 2.64
N ALA A 73 4.10 7.97 1.63
CA ALA A 73 4.38 9.40 1.64
C ALA A 73 3.08 10.21 1.68
N ARG A 74 2.07 9.78 0.95
CA ARG A 74 0.79 10.47 0.91
C ARG A 74 0.04 10.34 2.22
N LEU A 75 0.07 9.16 2.84
CA LEU A 75 -0.56 8.92 4.13
C LEU A 75 0.08 9.79 5.22
N GLU A 76 1.40 9.93 5.19
CA GLU A 76 2.12 10.80 6.12
C GLU A 76 1.70 12.26 5.96
N ARG A 77 1.56 12.74 4.72
CA ARG A 77 1.12 14.11 4.46
C ARG A 77 -0.32 14.35 4.94
N GLU A 78 -1.19 13.38 4.72
CA GLU A 78 -2.58 13.49 5.17
C GLU A 78 -2.66 13.51 6.69
N GLY A 79 -1.84 12.70 7.36
CA GLY A 79 -1.74 12.71 8.81
C GLY A 79 -1.27 14.05 9.36
N GLN A 80 -0.29 14.66 8.70
CA GLN A 80 0.21 15.99 9.09
C GLN A 80 -0.85 17.07 8.92
N THR A 81 -1.66 16.94 7.88
CA THR A 81 -2.72 17.92 7.60
C THR A 81 -3.80 17.90 8.66
N LEU A 82 -4.02 16.75 9.30
CA LEU A 82 -5.04 16.60 10.33
C LEU A 82 -4.61 17.15 11.69
N ASN A 83 -3.36 17.48 11.86
CA ASN A 83 -2.83 18.04 13.07
C ASN A 83 -2.76 19.55 12.99
#